data_12f7bfb2f29501a6a43f3f6639ab1203
#
_entry.id   12f7bfb2f29501a6a43f3f6639ab1203
#
_cell.length_a   1.000
_cell.length_b   1.000
_cell.length_c   1.000
_cell.angle_alpha   90.00
_cell.angle_beta   90.00
_cell.angle_gamma   90.00
#
_symmetry.space_group_name_H-M   'P 1'
#
loop_
_entity.id
_entity.type
_entity.pdbx_description
1 polymer ?
#
loop_
_entity_poly.entity_id
_entity_poly.type
_entity_poly.pdbx_seq_one_letter_code
_entity_poly.pdbx_strand_id
1 'polypeptide(L)'
;SPYRLRSLRATDKREINSIYSTINKTEMPGLLGKKIGMTSVFSAEGKNVPCTVIEVGPCVVTQIKSVEKDGYAALQLGFQEAKEKNTSAPLMGHFKKAGVTPKRHLAEFSGFDQEYNLGDTITVELFNDATYVDVVGTSKGKGFQGVVKRHGFGGVGQTTHGQDDRLRKPGSIGACSYPAKVFKGMRMGGQMGNERVTAQNLQVLKVIPEHNLLLIKGSVPGCKGSIVIVEK
;
A
#
# COMPACT_ATOMS: atom_id res chain seq x y z
N SER A 1 20.70 42.64 5.46
CA SER A 1 21.63 41.94 4.55
C SER A 1 20.92 40.75 3.90
N PRO A 2 20.76 40.68 2.58
CA PRO A 2 20.05 39.62 1.93
C PRO A 2 21.00 38.46 1.63
N TYR A 3 20.67 37.27 2.09
CA TYR A 3 21.33 36.04 1.67
C TYR A 3 21.07 35.81 0.18
N ARG A 4 22.09 36.07 -0.65
CA ARG A 4 22.15 35.65 -2.06
C ARG A 4 22.24 34.13 -2.09
N LEU A 5 21.14 33.45 -2.44
CA LEU A 5 21.15 32.06 -2.89
C LEU A 5 21.96 32.03 -4.20
N ARG A 6 23.23 31.56 -4.13
CA ARG A 6 24.01 31.22 -5.33
C ARG A 6 23.24 30.19 -6.14
N SER A 7 23.07 30.49 -7.43
CA SER A 7 22.51 29.54 -8.40
C SER A 7 23.39 28.30 -8.45
N LEU A 8 22.90 27.21 -7.89
CA LEU A 8 23.52 25.90 -8.03
C LEU A 8 23.61 25.56 -9.53
N ARG A 9 24.77 25.07 -9.96
CA ARG A 9 24.99 24.65 -11.36
C ARG A 9 24.05 23.52 -11.72
N ALA A 10 23.68 23.39 -12.99
CA ALA A 10 22.75 22.36 -13.48
C ALA A 10 23.21 20.92 -13.18
N THR A 11 24.52 20.70 -13.04
CA THR A 11 25.11 19.45 -12.57
C THR A 11 24.75 19.10 -11.14
N ASP A 12 24.83 20.08 -10.21
CA ASP A 12 24.48 19.88 -8.79
C ASP A 12 23.00 19.55 -8.61
N LYS A 13 22.12 20.13 -9.44
CA LYS A 13 20.69 19.81 -9.41
C LYS A 13 20.39 18.39 -9.87
N ARG A 14 21.15 17.86 -10.84
CA ARG A 14 21.00 16.46 -11.29
C ARG A 14 21.49 15.47 -10.25
N GLU A 15 22.61 15.76 -9.59
CA GLU A 15 23.13 14.94 -8.49
C GLU A 15 22.21 14.98 -7.26
N ILE A 16 21.72 16.15 -6.86
CA ILE A 16 20.76 16.31 -5.78
C ILE A 16 19.46 15.56 -6.11
N ASN A 17 18.92 15.69 -7.32
CA ASN A 17 17.73 14.95 -7.73
C ASN A 17 17.99 13.43 -7.81
N SER A 18 19.19 12.99 -8.20
CA SER A 18 19.61 11.60 -8.16
C SER A 18 19.65 11.07 -6.71
N ILE A 19 20.24 11.85 -5.80
CA ILE A 19 20.28 11.50 -4.37
C ILE A 19 18.88 11.47 -3.76
N TYR A 20 18.03 12.46 -4.06
CA TYR A 20 16.62 12.48 -3.61
C TYR A 20 15.79 11.35 -4.23
N SER A 21 16.04 10.96 -5.48
CA SER A 21 15.37 9.80 -6.09
C SER A 21 15.83 8.47 -5.48
N THR A 22 17.08 8.39 -5.06
CA THR A 22 17.65 7.21 -4.39
C THR A 22 17.16 7.09 -2.95
N ILE A 23 17.03 8.21 -2.23
CA ILE A 23 16.54 8.23 -0.83
C ILE A 23 15.05 7.90 -0.73
N ASN A 24 14.25 8.24 -1.74
CA ASN A 24 12.79 8.02 -1.72
C ASN A 24 12.32 6.68 -2.29
N LYS A 25 13.23 5.84 -2.77
CA LYS A 25 12.93 4.49 -3.23
C LYS A 25 13.43 3.53 -2.15
N THR A 26 12.58 3.24 -1.18
CA THR A 26 12.78 2.11 -0.28
C THR A 26 12.87 0.86 -1.15
N GLU A 27 14.11 0.40 -1.38
CA GLU A 27 14.39 -0.84 -2.08
C GLU A 27 14.06 -1.99 -1.13
N MET A 28 12.80 -2.36 -1.06
CA MET A 28 12.30 -3.41 -0.18
C MET A 28 11.79 -4.56 -1.04
N PRO A 29 12.32 -5.75 -0.86
CA PRO A 29 11.78 -6.93 -1.50
C PRO A 29 10.40 -7.22 -0.95
N GLY A 30 9.47 -7.61 -1.82
CA GLY A 30 8.10 -7.85 -1.41
C GLY A 30 7.37 -8.81 -2.34
N LEU A 31 6.22 -9.27 -1.88
CA LEU A 31 5.34 -10.17 -2.63
C LEU A 31 3.89 -9.69 -2.58
N LEU A 32 3.15 -10.11 -3.60
CA LEU A 32 1.70 -9.97 -3.62
C LEU A 32 1.05 -11.07 -2.79
N GLY A 33 0.04 -10.71 -2.02
CA GLY A 33 -0.73 -11.65 -1.24
C GLY A 33 -2.24 -11.33 -1.23
N LYS A 34 -3.01 -12.27 -0.74
CA LYS A 34 -4.46 -12.15 -0.56
C LYS A 34 -4.82 -12.28 0.92
N LYS A 35 -5.53 -11.30 1.44
CA LYS A 35 -6.04 -11.34 2.80
C LYS A 35 -7.14 -12.39 2.94
N ILE A 36 -6.88 -13.46 3.68
CA ILE A 36 -7.87 -14.52 3.93
C ILE A 36 -8.82 -14.10 5.03
N GLY A 37 -8.30 -13.62 6.16
CA GLY A 37 -9.11 -13.22 7.29
C GLY A 37 -8.29 -12.89 8.53
N MET A 38 -8.96 -12.84 9.67
CA MET A 38 -8.32 -12.69 10.97
C MET A 38 -8.65 -13.87 11.87
N THR A 39 -7.69 -14.21 12.69
CA THR A 39 -7.80 -15.24 13.73
C THR A 39 -7.00 -14.81 14.95
N SER A 40 -6.87 -15.66 15.93
CA SER A 40 -5.99 -15.44 17.07
C SER A 40 -5.13 -16.68 17.32
N VAL A 41 -3.92 -16.46 17.82
CA VAL A 41 -2.96 -17.49 18.17
C VAL A 41 -2.49 -17.24 19.60
N PHE A 42 -2.34 -18.29 20.38
CA PHE A 42 -1.76 -18.17 21.72
C PHE A 42 -0.24 -18.12 21.63
N SER A 43 0.36 -17.17 22.32
CA SER A 43 1.80 -17.11 22.49
C SER A 43 2.29 -18.20 23.45
N ALA A 44 3.60 -18.44 23.50
CA ALA A 44 4.20 -19.36 24.48
C ALA A 44 3.90 -18.99 25.95
N GLU A 45 3.60 -17.70 26.21
CA GLU A 45 3.19 -17.18 27.51
C GLU A 45 1.69 -17.33 27.81
N GLY A 46 0.92 -17.99 26.93
CA GLY A 46 -0.53 -18.14 27.06
C GLY A 46 -1.35 -16.88 26.70
N LYS A 47 -0.72 -15.83 26.18
CA LYS A 47 -1.44 -14.61 25.75
C LYS A 47 -2.11 -14.82 24.41
N ASN A 48 -3.37 -14.41 24.31
CA ASN A 48 -4.11 -14.43 23.05
C ASN A 48 -3.67 -13.23 22.17
N VAL A 49 -3.06 -13.53 21.00
CA VAL A 49 -2.55 -12.56 20.05
C VAL A 49 -3.43 -12.54 18.80
N PRO A 50 -4.16 -11.45 18.51
CA PRO A 50 -4.93 -11.33 17.29
C PRO A 50 -3.99 -11.24 16.08
N CYS A 51 -4.29 -11.99 15.03
CA CYS A 51 -3.48 -12.01 13.82
C CYS A 51 -4.31 -12.01 12.55
N THR A 52 -3.72 -11.52 11.48
CA THR A 52 -4.26 -11.61 10.12
C THR A 52 -3.54 -12.72 9.37
N VAL A 53 -4.31 -13.54 8.67
CA VAL A 53 -3.80 -14.58 7.77
C VAL A 53 -3.80 -14.04 6.34
N ILE A 54 -2.64 -14.09 5.72
CA ILE A 54 -2.43 -13.66 4.32
C ILE A 54 -1.87 -14.85 3.55
N GLU A 55 -2.46 -15.16 2.43
CA GLU A 55 -1.93 -16.08 1.42
C GLU A 55 -0.96 -15.28 0.55
N VAL A 56 0.34 -15.52 0.70
CA VAL A 56 1.40 -14.77 0.02
C VAL A 56 2.05 -15.65 -1.04
N GLY A 57 1.89 -15.26 -2.31
CA GLY A 57 2.41 -16.06 -3.42
C GLY A 57 1.59 -17.34 -3.71
N PRO A 58 2.07 -18.23 -4.57
CA PRO A 58 3.30 -18.08 -5.34
C PRO A 58 3.21 -16.92 -6.35
N CYS A 59 4.25 -16.10 -6.40
CA CYS A 59 4.38 -15.00 -7.36
C CYS A 59 5.36 -15.38 -8.46
N VAL A 60 5.01 -15.12 -9.71
CA VAL A 60 5.84 -15.47 -10.87
C VAL A 60 6.47 -14.21 -11.44
N VAL A 61 7.74 -14.26 -11.80
CA VAL A 61 8.47 -13.16 -12.44
C VAL A 61 8.01 -13.01 -13.89
N THR A 62 7.32 -11.90 -14.18
CA THR A 62 6.78 -11.61 -15.52
C THR A 62 7.67 -10.70 -16.34
N GLN A 63 8.47 -9.85 -15.69
CA GLN A 63 9.43 -8.97 -16.36
C GLN A 63 10.56 -8.61 -15.40
N ILE A 64 11.77 -8.51 -15.96
CA ILE A 64 12.94 -7.97 -15.29
C ILE A 64 13.23 -6.60 -15.90
N LYS A 65 13.26 -5.58 -15.07
CA LYS A 65 13.59 -4.21 -15.46
C LYS A 65 15.05 -3.92 -15.15
N SER A 66 15.75 -3.33 -16.10
CA SER A 66 17.15 -2.97 -15.98
C SER A 66 17.34 -1.46 -16.07
N VAL A 67 18.38 -0.95 -15.39
CA VAL A 67 18.72 0.48 -15.40
C VAL A 67 18.95 1.01 -16.81
N GLU A 68 19.54 0.19 -17.70
CA GLU A 68 19.86 0.60 -19.07
C GLU A 68 18.63 0.85 -19.94
N LYS A 69 17.57 0.05 -19.79
CA LYS A 69 16.36 0.11 -20.62
C LYS A 69 15.23 0.90 -19.97
N ASP A 70 15.01 0.67 -18.68
CA ASP A 70 13.84 1.21 -17.95
C ASP A 70 14.22 2.37 -17.02
N GLY A 71 15.52 2.61 -16.80
CA GLY A 71 16.03 3.67 -15.91
C GLY A 71 16.06 3.27 -14.43
N TYR A 72 15.61 2.07 -14.08
CA TYR A 72 15.65 1.51 -12.73
C TYR A 72 15.65 -0.02 -12.75
N ALA A 73 16.18 -0.63 -11.68
CA ALA A 73 16.17 -2.08 -11.51
C ALA A 73 14.96 -2.51 -10.70
N ALA A 74 14.16 -3.45 -11.21
CA ALA A 74 13.01 -4.01 -10.51
C ALA A 74 12.59 -5.35 -11.13
N LEU A 75 11.92 -6.17 -10.33
CA LEU A 75 11.22 -7.37 -10.78
C LEU A 75 9.71 -7.10 -10.80
N GLN A 76 9.08 -7.37 -11.94
CA GLN A 76 7.62 -7.37 -12.02
C GLN A 76 7.11 -8.77 -11.68
N LEU A 77 6.30 -8.86 -10.64
CA LEU A 77 5.73 -10.10 -10.15
C LEU A 77 4.24 -10.20 -10.50
N GLY A 78 3.83 -11.38 -10.94
CA GLY A 78 2.44 -11.72 -11.24
C GLY A 78 1.84 -12.63 -10.17
N PHE A 79 0.62 -12.33 -9.72
CA PHE A 79 -0.10 -13.09 -8.72
C PHE A 79 -1.51 -13.45 -9.17
N GLN A 80 -1.98 -14.62 -8.82
CA GLN A 80 -3.24 -15.26 -9.20
C GLN A 80 -3.43 -15.42 -10.72
N GLU A 81 -3.96 -16.53 -11.13
CA GLU A 81 -4.23 -16.81 -12.54
C GLU A 81 -5.45 -16.02 -13.05
N ALA A 82 -5.33 -15.53 -14.26
CA ALA A 82 -6.41 -14.90 -15.00
C ALA A 82 -6.88 -15.83 -16.12
N LYS A 83 -8.18 -15.79 -16.41
CA LYS A 83 -8.72 -16.52 -17.56
C LYS A 83 -8.27 -15.82 -18.85
N GLU A 84 -7.77 -16.57 -19.83
CA GLU A 84 -7.30 -16.02 -21.11
C GLU A 84 -8.35 -15.15 -21.81
N LYS A 85 -9.61 -15.59 -21.81
CA LYS A 85 -10.72 -14.84 -22.41
C LYS A 85 -10.97 -13.46 -21.81
N ASN A 86 -10.49 -13.23 -20.58
CA ASN A 86 -10.64 -11.96 -19.86
C ASN A 86 -9.37 -11.09 -19.93
N THR A 87 -8.33 -11.57 -20.61
CA THR A 87 -7.04 -10.89 -20.72
C THR A 87 -6.95 -10.21 -22.08
N SER A 88 -6.57 -8.95 -22.11
CA SER A 88 -6.40 -8.20 -23.36
C SER A 88 -5.21 -8.72 -24.18
N ALA A 89 -5.28 -8.57 -25.52
CA ALA A 89 -4.24 -9.05 -26.42
C ALA A 89 -2.82 -8.52 -26.10
N PRO A 90 -2.62 -7.23 -25.71
CA PRO A 90 -1.30 -6.74 -25.30
C PRO A 90 -0.76 -7.45 -24.05
N LEU A 91 -1.59 -7.69 -23.04
CA LEU A 91 -1.20 -8.42 -21.84
C LEU A 91 -0.91 -9.88 -22.14
N MET A 92 -1.66 -10.52 -23.04
CA MET A 92 -1.34 -11.87 -23.50
C MET A 92 0.04 -11.95 -24.17
N GLY A 93 0.39 -10.96 -25.00
CA GLY A 93 1.72 -10.85 -25.60
C GLY A 93 2.82 -10.70 -24.53
N HIS A 94 2.56 -9.91 -23.49
CA HIS A 94 3.48 -9.71 -22.36
C HIS A 94 3.76 -11.03 -21.62
N PHE A 95 2.71 -11.78 -21.24
CA PHE A 95 2.86 -13.06 -20.55
C PHE A 95 3.49 -14.15 -21.44
N LYS A 96 3.14 -14.17 -22.74
CA LYS A 96 3.79 -15.10 -23.69
C LYS A 96 5.29 -14.87 -23.81
N LYS A 97 5.75 -13.60 -23.78
CA LYS A 97 7.17 -13.27 -23.79
C LYS A 97 7.90 -13.79 -22.55
N ALA A 98 7.25 -13.81 -21.41
CA ALA A 98 7.77 -14.36 -20.16
C ALA A 98 7.59 -15.88 -20.04
N GLY A 99 6.86 -16.53 -20.96
CA GLY A 99 6.58 -17.97 -20.93
C GLY A 99 5.63 -18.39 -19.80
N VAL A 100 4.81 -17.47 -19.28
CA VAL A 100 3.93 -17.71 -18.11
C VAL A 100 2.46 -17.60 -18.47
N THR A 101 1.61 -18.26 -17.69
CA THR A 101 0.15 -18.11 -17.76
C THR A 101 -0.26 -16.69 -17.38
N PRO A 102 -1.37 -16.16 -17.94
CA PRO A 102 -1.85 -14.83 -17.59
C PRO A 102 -2.09 -14.68 -16.08
N LYS A 103 -1.59 -13.59 -15.50
CA LYS A 103 -1.78 -13.26 -14.08
C LYS A 103 -2.72 -12.07 -13.92
N ARG A 104 -3.48 -12.09 -12.84
CA ARG A 104 -4.51 -11.08 -12.57
C ARG A 104 -3.96 -9.79 -12.00
N HIS A 105 -2.96 -9.90 -11.14
CA HIS A 105 -2.36 -8.77 -10.44
C HIS A 105 -0.88 -8.73 -10.75
N LEU A 106 -0.40 -7.55 -11.12
CA LEU A 106 1.01 -7.26 -11.39
C LEU A 106 1.46 -6.16 -10.45
N ALA A 107 2.64 -6.31 -9.87
CA ALA A 107 3.29 -5.27 -9.10
C ALA A 107 4.81 -5.37 -9.29
N GLU A 108 5.49 -4.25 -9.10
CA GLU A 108 6.93 -4.15 -9.24
C GLU A 108 7.56 -3.98 -7.86
N PHE A 109 8.65 -4.70 -7.66
CA PHE A 109 9.44 -4.69 -6.44
C PHE A 109 10.92 -4.52 -6.78
N SER A 110 11.65 -3.82 -5.93
CA SER A 110 13.10 -3.66 -5.99
C SER A 110 13.76 -4.24 -4.73
N GLY A 111 15.08 -4.32 -4.69
CA GLY A 111 15.81 -4.72 -3.50
C GLY A 111 15.88 -6.23 -3.26
N PHE A 112 15.75 -7.05 -4.28
CA PHE A 112 16.02 -8.48 -4.16
C PHE A 112 17.53 -8.75 -4.16
N ASP A 113 18.02 -9.53 -3.20
CA ASP A 113 19.42 -9.91 -3.06
C ASP A 113 19.83 -11.01 -4.07
N GLN A 114 18.85 -11.77 -4.56
CA GLN A 114 19.07 -12.88 -5.50
C GLN A 114 18.72 -12.47 -6.93
N GLU A 115 19.45 -13.03 -7.87
CA GLU A 115 19.13 -12.89 -9.29
C GLU A 115 18.02 -13.89 -9.66
N TYR A 116 16.96 -13.39 -10.30
CA TYR A 116 15.83 -14.17 -10.77
C TYR A 116 15.74 -14.13 -12.28
N ASN A 117 15.26 -15.23 -12.87
CA ASN A 117 14.99 -15.34 -14.28
C ASN A 117 13.50 -15.12 -14.59
N LEU A 118 13.18 -14.85 -15.85
CA LEU A 118 11.79 -14.80 -16.30
C LEU A 118 11.12 -16.16 -16.11
N GLY A 119 9.94 -16.15 -15.51
CA GLY A 119 9.18 -17.36 -15.20
C GLY A 119 9.49 -17.99 -13.85
N ASP A 120 10.51 -17.54 -13.13
CA ASP A 120 10.80 -18.04 -11.79
C ASP A 120 9.65 -17.74 -10.83
N THR A 121 9.48 -18.63 -9.86
CA THR A 121 8.42 -18.53 -8.85
C THR A 121 9.01 -18.19 -7.50
N ILE A 122 8.53 -17.11 -6.88
CA ILE A 122 8.92 -16.68 -5.54
C ILE A 122 7.81 -17.02 -4.55
N THR A 123 8.16 -17.70 -3.46
CA THR A 123 7.23 -18.20 -2.44
C THR A 123 7.32 -17.37 -1.15
N VAL A 124 6.46 -17.69 -0.21
CA VAL A 124 6.44 -17.06 1.13
C VAL A 124 7.74 -17.22 1.91
N GLU A 125 8.62 -18.12 1.49
CA GLU A 125 9.93 -18.38 2.13
C GLU A 125 10.82 -17.15 2.21
N LEU A 126 10.62 -16.15 1.33
CA LEU A 126 11.26 -14.84 1.39
C LEU A 126 11.15 -14.18 2.78
N PHE A 127 10.09 -14.48 3.51
CA PHE A 127 9.80 -13.88 4.83
C PHE A 127 10.25 -14.72 6.02
N ASN A 128 10.93 -15.85 5.84
CA ASN A 128 11.35 -16.72 6.95
C ASN A 128 12.22 -15.99 7.98
N ASP A 129 13.11 -15.11 7.52
CA ASP A 129 14.03 -14.35 8.36
C ASP A 129 13.46 -12.97 8.79
N ALA A 130 12.26 -12.63 8.32
CA ALA A 130 11.65 -11.35 8.59
C ALA A 130 10.97 -11.34 9.96
N THR A 131 11.44 -10.47 10.86
CA THR A 131 10.77 -10.22 12.16
C THR A 131 9.58 -9.27 12.00
N TYR A 132 9.71 -8.27 11.13
CA TYR A 132 8.68 -7.27 10.83
C TYR A 132 8.51 -7.13 9.34
N VAL A 133 7.31 -6.76 8.94
CA VAL A 133 6.95 -6.50 7.55
C VAL A 133 6.01 -5.30 7.45
N ASP A 134 6.06 -4.64 6.32
CA ASP A 134 5.13 -3.59 5.95
C ASP A 134 4.05 -4.17 5.04
N VAL A 135 2.79 -3.79 5.28
CA VAL A 135 1.68 -4.29 4.46
C VAL A 135 0.92 -3.13 3.86
N VAL A 136 0.96 -3.07 2.55
CA VAL A 136 0.25 -2.07 1.75
C VAL A 136 -1.03 -2.66 1.20
N GLY A 137 -2.14 -1.97 1.39
CA GLY A 137 -3.43 -2.40 0.86
C GLY A 137 -4.40 -1.25 0.66
N THR A 138 -5.51 -1.54 0.03
CA THR A 138 -6.59 -0.56 -0.13
C THR A 138 -7.55 -0.67 1.04
N SER A 139 -7.75 0.42 1.77
CA SER A 139 -8.65 0.47 2.91
C SER A 139 -10.11 0.23 2.50
N LYS A 140 -10.95 -0.21 3.45
CA LYS A 140 -12.38 -0.40 3.18
C LYS A 140 -13.04 0.93 2.81
N GLY A 141 -13.68 1.00 1.65
CA GLY A 141 -14.46 2.17 1.25
C GLY A 141 -15.68 2.37 2.15
N LYS A 142 -15.96 3.62 2.51
CA LYS A 142 -17.09 4.02 3.33
C LYS A 142 -18.01 5.01 2.61
N GLY A 143 -17.75 5.24 1.31
CA GLY A 143 -18.48 6.19 0.49
C GLY A 143 -18.27 7.65 0.94
N PHE A 144 -19.20 8.52 0.57
CA PHE A 144 -19.21 9.91 1.02
C PHE A 144 -19.59 10.00 2.49
N GLN A 145 -18.73 10.60 3.31
CA GLN A 145 -18.97 10.75 4.75
C GLN A 145 -18.93 12.22 5.16
N GLY A 146 -19.78 12.56 6.13
CA GLY A 146 -19.76 13.87 6.78
C GLY A 146 -18.55 14.04 7.70
N VAL A 147 -18.33 15.26 8.13
CA VAL A 147 -17.14 15.67 8.91
C VAL A 147 -17.01 14.99 10.26
N VAL A 148 -18.12 14.63 10.88
CA VAL A 148 -18.11 13.91 12.17
C VAL A 148 -17.44 12.55 12.04
N LYS A 149 -17.81 11.74 11.03
CA LYS A 149 -17.23 10.41 10.81
C LYS A 149 -15.88 10.48 10.15
N ARG A 150 -15.69 11.40 9.18
CA ARG A 150 -14.46 11.48 8.38
C ARG A 150 -13.31 12.09 9.16
N HIS A 151 -13.57 13.12 9.98
CA HIS A 151 -12.54 13.90 10.65
C HIS A 151 -12.68 13.93 12.19
N GLY A 152 -13.68 13.27 12.76
CA GLY A 152 -13.89 13.24 14.21
C GLY A 152 -14.40 14.56 14.80
N PHE A 153 -15.10 15.37 14.01
CA PHE A 153 -15.69 16.62 14.54
C PHE A 153 -16.78 16.33 15.55
N GLY A 154 -16.85 17.13 16.63
CA GLY A 154 -17.87 16.99 17.66
C GLY A 154 -19.28 17.36 17.19
N GLY A 155 -19.38 18.25 16.22
CA GLY A 155 -20.65 18.85 15.83
C GLY A 155 -21.20 19.81 16.91
N VAL A 156 -22.50 20.06 16.92
CA VAL A 156 -23.20 20.83 17.97
C VAL A 156 -23.71 19.83 19.00
N GLY A 157 -23.29 19.94 20.24
CA GLY A 157 -23.44 18.90 21.28
C GLY A 157 -24.87 18.60 21.73
N GLN A 158 -25.80 19.52 21.57
CA GLN A 158 -27.20 19.37 22.07
C GLN A 158 -28.23 19.96 21.10
N THR A 159 -29.38 19.32 21.06
CA THR A 159 -30.59 19.77 20.38
C THR A 159 -31.41 20.63 21.33
N THR A 160 -31.16 21.92 21.33
CA THR A 160 -31.97 22.87 22.12
C THR A 160 -32.33 24.09 21.29
N HIS A 161 -33.50 24.66 21.50
CA HIS A 161 -33.93 25.92 20.87
C HIS A 161 -33.76 25.96 19.33
N GLY A 162 -34.20 24.89 18.62
CA GLY A 162 -34.18 24.84 17.16
C GLY A 162 -32.81 24.49 16.54
N GLN A 163 -31.85 23.95 17.27
CA GLN A 163 -30.53 23.54 16.77
C GLN A 163 -30.50 22.15 16.10
N ASP A 164 -31.64 21.50 15.87
CA ASP A 164 -31.74 20.13 15.39
C ASP A 164 -31.11 19.91 14.01
N ASP A 165 -31.15 20.90 13.11
CA ASP A 165 -30.62 20.85 11.76
C ASP A 165 -29.11 21.01 11.68
N ARG A 166 -28.43 21.39 12.77
CA ARG A 166 -27.00 21.72 12.80
C ARG A 166 -26.10 20.68 13.49
N LEU A 167 -26.67 19.60 14.01
CA LEU A 167 -26.01 18.64 14.88
C LEU A 167 -24.68 18.06 14.29
N ARG A 168 -24.66 17.76 13.01
CA ARG A 168 -23.52 17.08 12.37
C ARG A 168 -22.82 17.94 11.31
N LYS A 169 -22.93 19.26 11.44
CA LYS A 169 -22.29 20.21 10.52
C LYS A 169 -20.83 20.52 10.91
N PRO A 170 -20.01 20.98 9.97
CA PRO A 170 -18.61 21.29 10.23
C PRO A 170 -18.38 22.54 11.11
N GLY A 171 -19.39 23.41 11.25
CA GLY A 171 -19.23 24.72 11.87
C GLY A 171 -18.62 25.74 10.92
N SER A 172 -17.83 26.68 11.45
CA SER A 172 -17.15 27.69 10.63
C SER A 172 -16.11 27.06 9.71
N ILE A 173 -16.03 27.54 8.47
CA ILE A 173 -15.08 27.09 7.45
C ILE A 173 -14.01 28.13 7.12
N GLY A 174 -14.01 29.28 7.78
CA GLY A 174 -13.04 30.36 7.59
C GLY A 174 -13.35 31.60 8.39
N ALA A 175 -12.49 32.61 8.25
CA ALA A 175 -12.68 33.93 8.79
C ALA A 175 -13.64 34.75 7.91
N CYS A 176 -14.10 35.93 8.37
CA CYS A 176 -15.06 36.75 7.62
C CYS A 176 -14.46 37.50 6.42
N SER A 177 -14.54 38.83 6.37
CA SER A 177 -14.18 39.65 5.20
C SER A 177 -12.72 39.53 4.76
N TYR A 178 -11.83 39.19 5.65
CA TYR A 178 -10.42 38.92 5.37
C TYR A 178 -10.01 37.56 5.92
N PRO A 179 -9.44 36.67 5.11
CA PRO A 179 -8.98 36.77 3.71
C PRO A 179 -10.08 36.51 2.65
N ALA A 180 -11.37 36.47 2.98
CA ALA A 180 -12.53 36.27 2.09
C ALA A 180 -12.45 35.00 1.21
N LYS A 181 -11.82 33.96 1.71
CA LYS A 181 -11.66 32.65 1.04
C LYS A 181 -11.59 31.50 2.03
N VAL A 182 -11.96 30.32 1.56
CA VAL A 182 -11.71 29.05 2.28
C VAL A 182 -10.35 28.53 1.86
N PHE A 183 -9.49 28.21 2.82
CA PHE A 183 -8.14 27.70 2.54
C PHE A 183 -8.20 26.28 1.99
N LYS A 184 -7.23 25.94 1.13
CA LYS A 184 -7.04 24.56 0.66
C LYS A 184 -6.74 23.63 1.85
N GLY A 185 -7.23 22.38 1.79
CA GLY A 185 -7.03 21.41 2.86
C GLY A 185 -8.01 21.53 4.02
N MET A 186 -8.99 22.43 3.97
CA MET A 186 -10.06 22.51 4.98
C MET A 186 -10.79 21.16 5.09
N ARG A 187 -10.97 20.69 6.31
CA ARG A 187 -11.60 19.40 6.61
C ARG A 187 -13.12 19.48 6.38
N MET A 188 -13.54 18.94 5.24
CA MET A 188 -14.94 18.89 4.81
C MET A 188 -15.40 17.44 4.60
N GLY A 189 -16.72 17.25 4.39
CA GLY A 189 -17.26 15.98 3.95
C GLY A 189 -16.67 15.53 2.61
N GLY A 190 -16.68 14.22 2.34
CA GLY A 190 -16.15 13.65 1.10
C GLY A 190 -15.94 12.16 1.20
N GLN A 191 -15.31 11.60 0.17
CA GLN A 191 -14.97 10.18 0.14
C GLN A 191 -14.09 9.80 1.35
N MET A 192 -14.44 8.70 2.01
CA MET A 192 -13.68 8.12 3.10
C MET A 192 -13.35 6.67 2.79
N GLY A 193 -12.10 6.29 3.03
CA GLY A 193 -11.60 4.95 2.67
C GLY A 193 -11.46 4.76 1.16
N ASN A 194 -11.20 3.52 0.74
CA ASN A 194 -10.80 3.15 -0.62
C ASN A 194 -9.51 3.88 -1.05
N GLU A 195 -8.62 4.05 -0.09
CA GLU A 195 -7.32 4.70 -0.26
C GLU A 195 -6.21 3.68 -0.03
N ARG A 196 -5.08 3.85 -0.69
CA ARG A 196 -3.87 3.07 -0.42
C ARG A 196 -3.34 3.44 0.97
N VAL A 197 -3.22 2.44 1.83
CA VAL A 197 -2.73 2.58 3.21
C VAL A 197 -1.63 1.57 3.45
N THR A 198 -0.54 2.03 4.04
CA THR A 198 0.56 1.17 4.51
C THR A 198 0.46 0.98 6.01
N ALA A 199 0.36 -0.25 6.46
CA ALA A 199 0.50 -0.63 7.86
C ALA A 199 1.96 -1.07 8.08
N GLN A 200 2.72 -0.24 8.77
CA GLN A 200 4.16 -0.42 8.95
C GLN A 200 4.48 -1.24 10.20
N ASN A 201 5.65 -1.90 10.18
CA ASN A 201 6.23 -2.61 11.33
C ASN A 201 5.29 -3.66 11.95
N LEU A 202 4.63 -4.44 11.12
CA LEU A 202 3.80 -5.54 11.60
C LEU A 202 4.65 -6.77 11.91
N GLN A 203 4.57 -7.28 13.13
CA GLN A 203 5.32 -8.44 13.58
C GLN A 203 4.84 -9.71 12.85
N VAL A 204 5.76 -10.47 12.28
CA VAL A 204 5.52 -11.78 11.72
C VAL A 204 5.43 -12.79 12.87
N LEU A 205 4.33 -13.52 12.99
CA LEU A 205 4.12 -14.54 14.01
C LEU A 205 4.56 -15.91 13.54
N LYS A 206 4.20 -16.27 12.32
CA LYS A 206 4.52 -17.57 11.74
C LYS A 206 4.46 -17.53 10.21
N VAL A 207 5.38 -18.21 9.56
CA VAL A 207 5.37 -18.52 8.14
C VAL A 207 5.03 -20.00 7.97
N ILE A 208 4.11 -20.32 7.06
CA ILE A 208 3.69 -21.70 6.75
C ILE A 208 3.89 -21.94 5.26
N PRO A 209 5.06 -22.44 4.83
CA PRO A 209 5.39 -22.59 3.41
C PRO A 209 4.47 -23.57 2.68
N GLU A 210 4.03 -24.64 3.33
CA GLU A 210 3.18 -25.68 2.73
C GLU A 210 1.89 -25.11 2.10
N HIS A 211 1.35 -24.05 2.67
CA HIS A 211 0.12 -23.43 2.21
C HIS A 211 0.33 -21.98 1.72
N ASN A 212 1.57 -21.53 1.63
CA ASN A 212 1.92 -20.13 1.30
C ASN A 212 1.24 -19.10 2.22
N LEU A 213 1.13 -19.42 3.52
CA LEU A 213 0.47 -18.56 4.50
C LEU A 213 1.47 -17.81 5.36
N LEU A 214 1.17 -16.53 5.55
CA LEU A 214 1.87 -15.63 6.44
C LEU A 214 0.91 -15.13 7.53
N LEU A 215 1.26 -15.37 8.79
CA LEU A 215 0.50 -14.89 9.94
C LEU A 215 1.18 -13.63 10.49
N ILE A 216 0.47 -12.52 10.46
CA ILE A 216 0.95 -11.21 10.89
C ILE A 216 0.12 -10.73 12.08
N LYS A 217 0.79 -10.21 13.11
CA LYS A 217 0.13 -9.67 14.30
C LYS A 217 -0.69 -8.42 13.96
N GLY A 218 -1.94 -8.40 14.39
CA GLY A 218 -2.81 -7.24 14.26
C GLY A 218 -3.63 -7.22 12.97
N SER A 219 -4.08 -6.04 12.59
CA SER A 219 -4.96 -5.82 11.46
C SER A 219 -4.20 -5.33 10.22
N VAL A 220 -4.67 -5.74 9.05
CA VAL A 220 -4.14 -5.38 7.74
C VAL A 220 -5.22 -4.62 6.96
N PRO A 221 -4.86 -3.61 6.15
CA PRO A 221 -5.81 -2.87 5.33
C PRO A 221 -6.65 -3.76 4.42
N GLY A 222 -7.86 -3.33 4.12
CA GLY A 222 -8.76 -4.01 3.18
C GLY A 222 -9.76 -4.98 3.80
N CYS A 223 -10.64 -5.47 2.95
CA CYS A 223 -11.64 -6.49 3.29
C CYS A 223 -11.05 -7.89 3.14
N LYS A 224 -11.81 -8.91 3.54
CA LYS A 224 -11.54 -10.32 3.24
C LYS A 224 -11.46 -10.52 1.72
N GLY A 225 -10.44 -11.19 1.22
CA GLY A 225 -10.23 -11.42 -0.21
C GLY A 225 -9.53 -10.26 -0.95
N SER A 226 -9.23 -9.13 -0.30
CA SER A 226 -8.46 -8.04 -0.93
C SER A 226 -7.00 -8.44 -1.16
N ILE A 227 -6.44 -7.89 -2.22
CA ILE A 227 -5.01 -8.03 -2.52
C ILE A 227 -4.24 -7.03 -1.67
N VAL A 228 -3.14 -7.48 -1.14
CA VAL A 228 -2.18 -6.70 -0.36
C VAL A 228 -0.78 -6.93 -0.89
N ILE A 229 0.08 -5.97 -0.68
CA ILE A 229 1.51 -6.06 -0.93
C ILE A 229 2.18 -6.22 0.43
N VAL A 230 3.07 -7.18 0.57
CA VAL A 230 3.86 -7.43 1.77
C VAL A 230 5.31 -7.13 1.42
N GLU A 231 5.93 -6.20 2.14
CA GLU A 231 7.30 -5.71 1.94
C GLU A 231 8.13 -6.02 3.19
N LYS A 232 9.41 -6.43 2.98
CA LYS A 232 10.33 -6.82 4.07
C LYS A 232 11.36 -5.74 4.29
#